data_a58a3200bcf01c92529c2d7e84041f00
#
_entry.id   a58a3200bcf01c92529c2d7e84041f00
#
_cell.length_a   1.000
_cell.length_b   1.000
_cell.length_c   1.000
_cell.angle_alpha   90.00
_cell.angle_beta   90.00
_cell.angle_gamma   90.00
#
_symmetry.space_group_name_H-M   'P 1'
#
loop_
_entity.id
_entity.type
_entity.pdbx_description
1 polymer ?
#
loop_
_entity_poly.entity_id
_entity_poly.type
_entity_poly.pdbx_seq_one_letter_code
_entity_poly.pdbx_strand_id
1 'polypeptide(L)'
;LGDVYKRQDTDEVIPGVLPRKVAKGTKNFAKEPAMTEEEVLKAIETGIQLVQQCHREGYEILATGEMGIGNTTTSTAVAAALLDLEVEQVTGKGAGLTDEALERKCRVIEEAIEKYSLRDADAFTILKTVGGLDIAGLTGVFIGAAIEQIPVVIDGVISAVAALLAETLCKGAVNYMIPSHKSRELAETAIMKKLHLDPVLDADMALGEGTGAVMMMSLLDVALGVYLQGASFANFEIEQYKRYEE
;
A
#
# COMPACT_ATOMS: atom_id res chain seq x y z
N LEU A 1 -13.14 -0.35 -21.07
CA LEU A 1 -14.15 0.73 -21.00
C LEU A 1 -14.75 0.89 -19.59
N GLY A 2 -15.06 -0.18 -18.87
CA GLY A 2 -15.58 -0.09 -17.49
C GLY A 2 -14.66 0.63 -16.52
N ASP A 3 -13.35 0.46 -16.67
CA ASP A 3 -12.37 1.02 -15.75
C ASP A 3 -12.20 2.54 -15.88
N VAL A 4 -12.45 3.10 -17.07
CA VAL A 4 -12.41 4.56 -17.27
C VAL A 4 -13.48 5.27 -16.45
N TYR A 5 -14.61 4.62 -16.20
CA TYR A 5 -15.73 5.20 -15.44
C TYR A 5 -15.56 5.04 -13.91
N LYS A 6 -14.72 4.15 -13.44
CA LYS A 6 -14.51 3.90 -11.99
C LYS A 6 -13.88 5.08 -11.24
N ARG A 7 -13.18 5.98 -11.93
CA ARG A 7 -12.48 7.14 -11.34
C ARG A 7 -13.02 8.48 -11.76
N GLN A 8 -14.27 8.54 -12.19
CA GLN A 8 -14.91 9.81 -12.51
C GLN A 8 -15.26 10.58 -11.23
N ASP A 9 -15.11 11.90 -11.31
CA ASP A 9 -15.63 12.78 -10.27
C ASP A 9 -17.16 12.74 -10.31
N THR A 10 -17.79 12.50 -9.18
CA THR A 10 -19.25 12.52 -9.03
C THR A 10 -19.63 13.30 -7.79
N ASP A 11 -20.72 14.04 -7.91
CA ASP A 11 -21.39 14.69 -6.79
C ASP A 11 -22.53 13.81 -6.25
N GLU A 12 -22.78 12.64 -6.84
CA GLU A 12 -23.78 11.68 -6.39
C GLU A 12 -23.35 11.01 -5.08
N VAL A 13 -24.28 10.85 -4.15
CA VAL A 13 -24.09 10.06 -2.94
C VAL A 13 -24.28 8.59 -3.28
N ILE A 14 -23.20 7.82 -3.27
CA ILE A 14 -23.24 6.39 -3.54
C ILE A 14 -23.44 5.65 -2.21
N PRO A 15 -24.52 4.86 -2.06
CA PRO A 15 -24.76 4.11 -0.82
C PRO A 15 -23.57 3.20 -0.46
N GLY A 16 -23.13 3.23 0.80
CA GLY A 16 -22.00 2.45 1.29
C GLY A 16 -20.63 3.08 1.03
N VAL A 17 -20.56 4.22 0.33
CA VAL A 17 -19.31 4.96 0.11
C VAL A 17 -19.25 6.17 1.02
N LEU A 18 -18.17 6.30 1.81
CA LEU A 18 -17.90 7.48 2.62
C LEU A 18 -17.29 8.58 1.73
N PRO A 19 -17.96 9.74 1.58
CA PRO A 19 -17.45 10.83 0.75
C PRO A 19 -16.32 11.56 1.46
N ARG A 20 -15.09 11.17 1.21
CA ARG A 20 -13.86 11.75 1.79
C ARG A 20 -12.98 12.38 0.71
N LYS A 21 -13.60 13.02 -0.29
CA LYS A 21 -12.88 13.70 -1.37
C LYS A 21 -12.04 14.85 -0.84
N VAL A 22 -10.75 14.83 -1.11
CA VAL A 22 -9.80 15.91 -0.78
C VAL A 22 -9.75 16.92 -1.93
N ALA A 23 -9.57 16.42 -3.17
CA ALA A 23 -9.57 17.21 -4.40
C ALA A 23 -10.09 16.39 -5.57
N LYS A 24 -10.32 17.03 -6.71
CA LYS A 24 -10.82 16.38 -7.95
C LYS A 24 -9.74 15.65 -8.75
N GLY A 25 -8.61 15.36 -8.17
CA GLY A 25 -7.44 14.72 -8.74
C GLY A 25 -6.18 15.53 -8.46
N THR A 26 -5.03 14.95 -8.77
CA THR A 26 -3.72 15.62 -8.65
C THR A 26 -3.38 16.41 -9.90
N LYS A 27 -2.39 17.29 -9.79
CA LYS A 27 -1.75 17.95 -10.92
C LYS A 27 -0.82 16.99 -11.67
N ASN A 28 -0.40 17.38 -12.84
CA ASN A 28 0.54 16.61 -13.65
C ASN A 28 1.97 16.82 -13.13
N PHE A 29 2.53 15.83 -12.44
CA PHE A 29 3.86 15.92 -11.83
C PHE A 29 5.01 16.14 -12.84
N ALA A 30 4.82 15.83 -14.13
CA ALA A 30 5.79 16.19 -15.15
C ALA A 30 5.92 17.72 -15.32
N LYS A 31 4.89 18.49 -14.96
CA LYS A 31 4.84 19.96 -15.09
C LYS A 31 5.05 20.68 -13.77
N GLU A 32 4.35 20.27 -12.73
CA GLU A 32 4.36 20.86 -11.39
C GLU A 32 4.13 19.76 -10.32
N PRO A 33 4.43 19.99 -9.04
CA PRO A 33 4.16 19.01 -7.99
C PRO A 33 2.71 18.53 -8.01
N ALA A 34 2.50 17.22 -7.81
CA ALA A 34 1.18 16.57 -7.91
C ALA A 34 0.15 17.15 -6.93
N MET A 35 0.57 17.50 -5.73
CA MET A 35 -0.28 17.96 -4.64
C MET A 35 0.34 19.14 -3.91
N THR A 36 -0.49 19.93 -3.25
CA THR A 36 -0.05 20.90 -2.25
C THR A 36 0.22 20.20 -0.93
N GLU A 37 0.95 20.86 -0.03
CA GLU A 37 1.18 20.34 1.33
C GLU A 37 -0.14 20.12 2.09
N GLU A 38 -1.08 21.05 1.97
CA GLU A 38 -2.40 20.97 2.60
C GLU A 38 -3.19 19.75 2.08
N GLU A 39 -3.16 19.48 0.78
CA GLU A 39 -3.83 18.33 0.18
C GLU A 39 -3.25 17.01 0.70
N VAL A 40 -1.92 16.90 0.80
CA VAL A 40 -1.26 15.70 1.35
C VAL A 40 -1.63 15.49 2.81
N LEU A 41 -1.50 16.52 3.64
CA LEU A 41 -1.83 16.43 5.07
C LEU A 41 -3.28 16.05 5.29
N LYS A 42 -4.21 16.65 4.53
CA LYS A 42 -5.63 16.33 4.61
C LYS A 42 -5.95 14.91 4.17
N ALA A 43 -5.26 14.40 3.14
CA ALA A 43 -5.42 13.01 2.71
C ALA A 43 -4.91 12.03 3.77
N ILE A 44 -3.73 12.26 4.33
CA ILE A 44 -3.18 11.46 5.44
C ILE A 44 -4.12 11.50 6.65
N GLU A 45 -4.56 12.68 7.06
CA GLU A 45 -5.50 12.86 8.17
C GLU A 45 -6.80 12.08 7.94
N THR A 46 -7.31 12.10 6.71
CA THR A 46 -8.51 11.34 6.33
C THR A 46 -8.31 9.83 6.56
N GLY A 47 -7.16 9.29 6.18
CA GLY A 47 -6.82 7.89 6.42
C GLY A 47 -6.76 7.55 7.92
N ILE A 48 -6.10 8.39 8.72
CA ILE A 48 -6.01 8.23 10.18
C ILE A 48 -7.42 8.25 10.80
N GLN A 49 -8.24 9.23 10.45
CA GLN A 49 -9.60 9.37 10.98
C GLN A 49 -10.50 8.18 10.62
N LEU A 50 -10.33 7.59 9.43
CA LEU A 50 -11.06 6.37 9.03
C LEU A 50 -10.69 5.18 9.92
N VAL A 51 -9.41 4.99 10.22
CA VAL A 51 -8.98 3.92 11.13
C VAL A 51 -9.54 4.13 12.53
N GLN A 52 -9.49 5.37 13.04
CA GLN A 52 -10.07 5.72 14.33
C GLN A 52 -11.59 5.48 14.38
N GLN A 53 -12.27 5.74 13.28
CA GLN A 53 -13.69 5.44 13.17
C GLN A 53 -13.92 3.92 13.22
N CYS A 54 -13.20 3.13 12.42
CA CYS A 54 -13.29 1.67 12.41
C CYS A 54 -13.01 1.08 13.81
N HIS A 55 -11.98 1.56 14.50
CA HIS A 55 -11.67 1.11 15.86
C HIS A 55 -12.84 1.38 16.83
N ARG A 56 -13.42 2.58 16.81
CA ARG A 56 -14.59 2.89 17.64
C ARG A 56 -15.81 2.03 17.29
N GLU A 57 -15.93 1.59 16.04
CA GLU A 57 -16.98 0.67 15.58
C GLU A 57 -16.71 -0.80 15.92
N GLY A 58 -15.56 -1.12 16.54
CA GLY A 58 -15.18 -2.44 17.02
C GLY A 58 -14.46 -3.33 16.02
N TYR A 59 -13.93 -2.76 14.93
CA TYR A 59 -13.06 -3.52 14.02
C TYR A 59 -11.67 -3.71 14.65
N GLU A 60 -11.19 -4.95 14.67
CA GLU A 60 -9.91 -5.36 15.28
C GLU A 60 -8.81 -5.62 14.25
N ILE A 61 -9.16 -5.70 12.98
CA ILE A 61 -8.23 -5.84 11.84
C ILE A 61 -8.82 -5.13 10.63
N LEU A 62 -7.97 -4.53 9.82
CA LEU A 62 -8.35 -3.85 8.59
C LEU A 62 -7.63 -4.46 7.39
N ALA A 63 -8.19 -4.26 6.21
CA ALA A 63 -7.57 -4.61 4.94
C ALA A 63 -7.54 -3.39 4.03
N THR A 64 -6.44 -3.19 3.34
CA THR A 64 -6.36 -2.18 2.29
C THR A 64 -6.74 -2.77 0.95
N GLY A 65 -7.14 -1.92 0.02
CA GLY A 65 -7.38 -2.26 -1.36
C GLY A 65 -7.39 -0.99 -2.19
N GLU A 66 -6.95 -1.08 -3.42
CA GLU A 66 -6.99 0.03 -4.37
C GLU A 66 -7.23 -0.51 -5.78
N MET A 67 -7.89 0.27 -6.59
CA MET A 67 -8.35 -0.12 -7.93
C MET A 67 -7.21 -0.26 -8.95
N GLY A 68 -6.08 0.44 -8.76
CA GLY A 68 -4.89 0.36 -9.62
C GLY A 68 -5.00 1.11 -10.95
N ILE A 69 -6.02 1.96 -11.15
CA ILE A 69 -6.24 2.71 -12.39
C ILE A 69 -5.72 4.13 -12.28
N GLY A 70 -4.76 4.47 -13.15
CA GLY A 70 -4.17 5.81 -13.23
C GLY A 70 -3.16 6.12 -12.13
N ASN A 71 -2.82 5.19 -11.27
CA ASN A 71 -1.90 5.40 -10.15
C ASN A 71 -0.66 4.49 -10.14
N THR A 72 -0.52 3.57 -11.07
CA THR A 72 0.71 2.76 -11.17
C THR A 72 1.93 3.62 -11.54
N THR A 73 1.76 4.74 -12.26
CA THR A 73 2.84 5.67 -12.58
C THR A 73 3.30 6.43 -11.34
N THR A 74 2.37 6.97 -10.54
CA THR A 74 2.68 7.67 -9.29
C THR A 74 3.29 6.72 -8.27
N SER A 75 2.76 5.50 -8.15
CA SER A 75 3.31 4.47 -7.25
C SER A 75 4.74 4.09 -7.62
N THR A 76 5.01 3.88 -8.92
CA THR A 76 6.38 3.60 -9.39
C THR A 76 7.33 4.76 -9.11
N ALA A 77 6.90 6.01 -9.35
CA ALA A 77 7.72 7.19 -9.10
C ALA A 77 8.09 7.35 -7.62
N VAL A 78 7.11 7.14 -6.72
CA VAL A 78 7.34 7.16 -5.27
C VAL A 78 8.28 6.03 -4.85
N ALA A 79 8.06 4.80 -5.34
CA ALA A 79 8.89 3.65 -5.00
C ALA A 79 10.34 3.82 -5.48
N ALA A 80 10.55 4.26 -6.74
CA ALA A 80 11.87 4.49 -7.29
C ALA A 80 12.65 5.54 -6.48
N ALA A 81 12.01 6.66 -6.14
CA ALA A 81 12.63 7.73 -5.36
C ALA A 81 12.94 7.29 -3.91
N LEU A 82 12.00 6.62 -3.21
CA LEU A 82 12.19 6.19 -1.82
C LEU A 82 13.22 5.07 -1.65
N LEU A 83 13.33 4.19 -2.64
CA LEU A 83 14.23 3.03 -2.60
C LEU A 83 15.57 3.30 -3.26
N ASP A 84 15.73 4.46 -3.91
CA ASP A 84 16.90 4.81 -4.73
C ASP A 84 17.21 3.74 -5.78
N LEU A 85 16.18 3.32 -6.53
CA LEU A 85 16.28 2.31 -7.57
C LEU A 85 16.09 2.95 -8.96
N GLU A 86 16.68 2.31 -9.97
CA GLU A 86 16.44 2.68 -11.35
C GLU A 86 14.96 2.45 -11.70
N VAL A 87 14.38 3.38 -12.43
CA VAL A 87 12.93 3.38 -12.73
C VAL A 87 12.51 2.12 -13.46
N GLU A 88 13.33 1.61 -14.38
CA GLU A 88 13.08 0.37 -15.14
C GLU A 88 12.99 -0.86 -14.25
N GLN A 89 13.72 -0.88 -13.12
CA GLN A 89 13.72 -2.02 -12.19
C GLN A 89 12.42 -2.16 -11.40
N VAL A 90 11.65 -1.07 -11.29
CA VAL A 90 10.43 -1.01 -10.49
C VAL A 90 9.18 -0.68 -11.31
N THR A 91 9.32 -0.51 -12.64
CA THR A 91 8.20 -0.19 -13.52
C THR A 91 7.61 -1.42 -14.17
N GLY A 92 6.35 -1.71 -13.82
CA GLY A 92 5.54 -2.75 -14.47
C GLY A 92 4.68 -2.19 -15.62
N LYS A 93 4.15 -3.10 -16.45
CA LYS A 93 3.22 -2.77 -17.55
C LYS A 93 1.84 -2.32 -17.04
N GLY A 94 1.59 -2.43 -15.74
CA GLY A 94 0.28 -2.10 -15.15
C GLY A 94 -0.86 -2.85 -15.85
N ALA A 95 -1.90 -2.12 -16.27
CA ALA A 95 -3.07 -2.68 -16.95
C ALA A 95 -2.84 -3.11 -18.42
N GLY A 96 -1.58 -3.32 -18.85
CA GLY A 96 -1.27 -3.84 -20.18
C GLY A 96 -0.77 -2.79 -21.18
N LEU A 97 0.21 -1.99 -20.79
CA LEU A 97 0.87 -1.04 -21.68
C LEU A 97 1.62 -1.73 -22.81
N THR A 98 1.66 -1.07 -24.00
CA THR A 98 2.63 -1.42 -25.06
C THR A 98 4.05 -1.09 -24.63
N ASP A 99 5.05 -1.66 -25.33
CA ASP A 99 6.45 -1.41 -24.97
C ASP A 99 6.81 0.08 -25.13
N GLU A 100 6.32 0.77 -26.17
CA GLU A 100 6.54 2.22 -26.34
C GLU A 100 5.85 3.05 -25.23
N ALA A 101 4.70 2.59 -24.73
CA ALA A 101 4.00 3.27 -23.63
C ALA A 101 4.72 3.04 -22.28
N LEU A 102 5.34 1.85 -22.11
CA LEU A 102 6.17 1.54 -20.96
C LEU A 102 7.45 2.41 -20.95
N GLU A 103 8.16 2.48 -22.08
CA GLU A 103 9.34 3.36 -22.22
C GLU A 103 9.00 4.82 -21.92
N ARG A 104 7.86 5.30 -22.42
CA ARG A 104 7.38 6.65 -22.11
C ARG A 104 7.10 6.84 -20.63
N LYS A 105 6.49 5.84 -19.99
CA LYS A 105 6.22 5.85 -18.53
C LYS A 105 7.52 5.96 -17.75
N CYS A 106 8.52 5.14 -18.06
CA CYS A 106 9.84 5.19 -17.41
C CYS A 106 10.49 6.56 -17.58
N ARG A 107 10.55 7.07 -18.81
CA ARG A 107 11.14 8.38 -19.10
C ARG A 107 10.45 9.53 -18.34
N VAL A 108 9.13 9.57 -18.30
CA VAL A 108 8.39 10.63 -17.57
C VAL A 108 8.68 10.58 -16.08
N ILE A 109 8.82 9.38 -15.51
CA ILE A 109 9.13 9.21 -14.09
C ILE A 109 10.58 9.68 -13.84
N GLU A 110 11.54 9.23 -14.63
CA GLU A 110 12.95 9.61 -14.48
C GLU A 110 13.15 11.11 -14.58
N GLU A 111 12.60 11.74 -15.64
CA GLU A 111 12.63 13.20 -15.82
C GLU A 111 12.04 13.96 -14.61
N ALA A 112 10.99 13.41 -13.97
CA ALA A 112 10.42 14.05 -12.79
C ALA A 112 11.31 13.86 -11.54
N ILE A 113 11.88 12.67 -11.33
CA ILE A 113 12.81 12.39 -10.23
C ILE A 113 14.03 13.32 -10.31
N GLU A 114 14.61 13.46 -11.50
CA GLU A 114 15.74 14.35 -11.74
C GLU A 114 15.35 15.83 -11.55
N LYS A 115 14.26 16.26 -12.21
CA LYS A 115 13.79 17.66 -12.17
C LYS A 115 13.56 18.17 -10.76
N TYR A 116 13.08 17.35 -9.87
CA TYR A 116 12.76 17.73 -8.50
C TYR A 116 13.80 17.24 -7.48
N SER A 117 14.90 16.62 -7.92
CA SER A 117 15.95 16.04 -7.07
C SER A 117 15.38 15.10 -5.98
N LEU A 118 14.48 14.21 -6.38
CA LEU A 118 13.72 13.40 -5.43
C LEU A 118 14.53 12.29 -4.77
N ARG A 119 15.67 11.87 -5.30
CA ARG A 119 16.54 10.88 -4.66
C ARG A 119 17.14 11.39 -3.35
N ASP A 120 17.29 12.71 -3.21
CA ASP A 120 17.81 13.38 -2.00
C ASP A 120 16.68 13.98 -1.13
N ALA A 121 15.42 13.82 -1.54
CA ALA A 121 14.29 14.43 -0.86
C ALA A 121 13.74 13.53 0.27
N ASP A 122 13.09 14.15 1.25
CA ASP A 122 12.35 13.42 2.28
C ASP A 122 11.07 12.79 1.72
N ALA A 123 10.55 11.78 2.44
CA ALA A 123 9.39 11.01 2.02
C ALA A 123 8.11 11.85 1.81
N PHE A 124 7.92 12.91 2.61
CA PHE A 124 6.78 13.81 2.46
C PHE A 124 6.90 14.63 1.17
N THR A 125 8.08 15.13 0.86
CA THR A 125 8.36 15.84 -0.39
C THR A 125 8.19 14.94 -1.61
N ILE A 126 8.66 13.69 -1.56
CA ILE A 126 8.43 12.70 -2.62
C ILE A 126 6.93 12.47 -2.83
N LEU A 127 6.18 12.17 -1.75
CA LEU A 127 4.74 11.94 -1.82
C LEU A 127 4.00 13.14 -2.42
N LYS A 128 4.31 14.36 -1.96
CA LYS A 128 3.72 15.59 -2.46
C LYS A 128 3.98 15.82 -3.95
N THR A 129 5.19 15.50 -4.40
CA THR A 129 5.66 15.87 -5.75
C THR A 129 5.20 14.88 -6.81
N VAL A 130 5.32 13.57 -6.57
CA VAL A 130 5.03 12.53 -7.58
C VAL A 130 4.01 11.49 -7.12
N GLY A 131 3.45 11.63 -5.92
CA GLY A 131 2.45 10.71 -5.38
C GLY A 131 1.02 11.00 -5.85
N GLY A 132 0.06 10.51 -5.07
CA GLY A 132 -1.38 10.65 -5.32
C GLY A 132 -2.17 10.75 -4.02
N LEU A 133 -3.40 11.27 -4.11
CA LEU A 133 -4.30 11.43 -2.96
C LEU A 133 -4.72 10.08 -2.37
N ASP A 134 -4.83 9.07 -3.19
CA ASP A 134 -5.08 7.67 -2.82
C ASP A 134 -3.90 7.08 -2.01
N ILE A 135 -2.67 7.25 -2.50
CA ILE A 135 -1.46 6.82 -1.80
C ILE A 135 -1.32 7.56 -0.47
N ALA A 136 -1.57 8.88 -0.45
CA ALA A 136 -1.52 9.67 0.77
C ALA A 136 -2.59 9.24 1.79
N GLY A 137 -3.82 8.98 1.33
CA GLY A 137 -4.90 8.44 2.17
C GLY A 137 -4.57 7.09 2.77
N LEU A 138 -4.06 6.14 1.95
CA LEU A 138 -3.61 4.83 2.41
C LEU A 138 -2.40 4.93 3.37
N THR A 139 -1.47 5.87 3.13
CA THR A 139 -0.38 6.17 4.07
C THR A 139 -0.95 6.55 5.44
N GLY A 140 -1.99 7.38 5.44
CA GLY A 140 -2.74 7.74 6.66
C GLY A 140 -3.40 6.54 7.33
N VAL A 141 -3.92 5.57 6.57
CA VAL A 141 -4.48 4.33 7.13
C VAL A 141 -3.41 3.54 7.88
N PHE A 142 -2.22 3.33 7.32
CA PHE A 142 -1.14 2.61 8.00
C PHE A 142 -0.60 3.35 9.23
N ILE A 143 -0.49 4.68 9.18
CA ILE A 143 -0.13 5.48 10.34
C ILE A 143 -1.22 5.41 11.43
N GLY A 144 -2.49 5.54 11.04
CA GLY A 144 -3.63 5.42 11.95
C GLY A 144 -3.70 4.04 12.63
N ALA A 145 -3.40 2.98 11.88
CA ALA A 145 -3.31 1.62 12.40
C ALA A 145 -2.24 1.48 13.49
N ALA A 146 -1.07 2.07 13.30
CA ALA A 146 -0.04 2.09 14.31
C ALA A 146 -0.44 2.90 15.56
N ILE A 147 -1.14 4.02 15.40
CA ILE A 147 -1.67 4.82 16.50
C ILE A 147 -2.69 4.04 17.31
N GLU A 148 -3.63 3.39 16.64
CA GLU A 148 -4.73 2.63 17.27
C GLU A 148 -4.33 1.19 17.64
N GLN A 149 -3.13 0.74 17.27
CA GLN A 149 -2.61 -0.61 17.49
C GLN A 149 -3.47 -1.72 16.83
N ILE A 150 -3.97 -1.44 15.64
CA ILE A 150 -4.79 -2.37 14.85
C ILE A 150 -3.95 -2.91 13.68
N PRO A 151 -3.88 -4.22 13.45
CA PRO A 151 -3.22 -4.77 12.28
C PRO A 151 -3.96 -4.40 10.98
N VAL A 152 -3.18 -4.08 9.95
CA VAL A 152 -3.69 -3.79 8.60
C VAL A 152 -3.04 -4.73 7.60
N VAL A 153 -3.86 -5.39 6.79
CA VAL A 153 -3.39 -6.26 5.72
C VAL A 153 -3.07 -5.42 4.48
N ILE A 154 -1.85 -5.54 3.99
CA ILE A 154 -1.39 -4.92 2.73
C ILE A 154 -1.91 -5.75 1.57
N ASP A 155 -2.54 -5.10 0.58
CA ASP A 155 -2.97 -5.75 -0.68
C ASP A 155 -1.84 -5.75 -1.72
N GLY A 156 -1.97 -5.04 -2.83
CA GLY A 156 -1.01 -4.98 -3.92
C GLY A 156 -0.07 -3.77 -3.84
N VAL A 157 0.61 -3.49 -4.95
CA VAL A 157 1.70 -2.49 -5.05
C VAL A 157 1.32 -1.09 -4.57
N ILE A 158 0.10 -0.63 -4.83
CA ILE A 158 -0.33 0.72 -4.39
C ILE A 158 -0.37 0.79 -2.86
N SER A 159 -0.94 -0.23 -2.22
CA SER A 159 -0.96 -0.39 -0.76
C SER A 159 0.45 -0.54 -0.20
N ALA A 160 1.32 -1.29 -0.88
CA ALA A 160 2.72 -1.48 -0.48
C ALA A 160 3.52 -0.17 -0.49
N VAL A 161 3.34 0.66 -1.52
CA VAL A 161 3.96 2.00 -1.59
C VAL A 161 3.50 2.89 -0.43
N ALA A 162 2.21 2.87 -0.11
CA ALA A 162 1.66 3.61 1.02
C ALA A 162 2.19 3.09 2.37
N ALA A 163 2.36 1.77 2.50
CA ALA A 163 2.97 1.14 3.67
C ALA A 163 4.45 1.56 3.85
N LEU A 164 5.22 1.60 2.75
CA LEU A 164 6.61 2.09 2.77
C LEU A 164 6.69 3.56 3.19
N LEU A 165 5.82 4.41 2.66
CA LEU A 165 5.71 5.82 3.07
C LEU A 165 5.37 5.94 4.55
N ALA A 166 4.40 5.17 5.03
CA ALA A 166 3.99 5.18 6.43
C ALA A 166 5.14 4.80 7.37
N GLU A 167 5.89 3.73 7.07
CA GLU A 167 7.06 3.33 7.86
C GLU A 167 8.18 4.37 7.79
N THR A 168 8.36 5.04 6.64
CA THR A 168 9.39 6.08 6.48
C THR A 168 9.05 7.35 7.26
N LEU A 169 7.78 7.75 7.27
CA LEU A 169 7.28 8.92 7.99
C LEU A 169 7.06 8.67 9.49
N CYS A 170 6.66 7.45 9.85
CA CYS A 170 6.32 7.05 11.21
C CYS A 170 6.99 5.70 11.52
N LYS A 171 8.21 5.74 12.02
CA LYS A 171 9.00 4.54 12.35
C LYS A 171 8.27 3.63 13.33
N GLY A 172 8.21 2.34 12.97
CA GLY A 172 7.52 1.31 13.72
C GLY A 172 6.08 1.05 13.25
N ALA A 173 5.57 1.80 12.27
CA ALA A 173 4.28 1.51 11.66
C ALA A 173 4.22 0.11 11.05
N VAL A 174 5.35 -0.40 10.54
CA VAL A 174 5.49 -1.75 9.98
C VAL A 174 5.09 -2.87 10.94
N ASN A 175 5.16 -2.66 12.26
CA ASN A 175 4.78 -3.66 13.26
C ASN A 175 3.28 -3.99 13.26
N TYR A 176 2.48 -3.18 12.62
CA TYR A 176 1.02 -3.35 12.47
C TYR A 176 0.63 -3.73 11.05
N MET A 177 1.59 -4.10 10.19
CA MET A 177 1.36 -4.44 8.79
C MET A 177 1.49 -5.94 8.56
N ILE A 178 0.53 -6.51 7.87
CA ILE A 178 0.52 -7.93 7.48
C ILE A 178 0.56 -7.99 5.95
N PRO A 179 1.63 -8.49 5.32
CA PRO A 179 1.67 -8.64 3.87
C PRO A 179 0.76 -9.78 3.43
N SER A 180 0.01 -9.60 2.34
CA SER A 180 -0.89 -10.63 1.84
C SER A 180 -0.22 -11.55 0.82
N HIS A 181 0.03 -11.06 -0.36
CA HIS A 181 0.46 -11.86 -1.51
C HIS A 181 1.65 -11.23 -2.24
N LYS A 182 2.35 -12.05 -3.03
CA LYS A 182 3.34 -11.57 -3.99
C LYS A 182 2.62 -11.08 -5.24
N SER A 183 2.76 -9.81 -5.55
CA SER A 183 2.23 -9.21 -6.77
C SER A 183 3.17 -9.44 -7.95
N ARG A 184 2.62 -9.33 -9.15
CA ARG A 184 3.41 -9.29 -10.39
C ARG A 184 4.17 -7.97 -10.59
N GLU A 185 3.86 -6.94 -9.82
CA GLU A 185 4.50 -5.62 -9.94
C GLU A 185 5.88 -5.62 -9.27
N LEU A 186 6.90 -5.27 -10.05
CA LEU A 186 8.32 -5.34 -9.63
C LEU A 186 8.62 -4.50 -8.39
N ALA A 187 7.99 -3.33 -8.26
CA ALA A 187 8.16 -2.44 -7.12
C ALA A 187 7.79 -3.09 -5.79
N GLU A 188 6.76 -3.95 -5.76
CA GLU A 188 6.29 -4.57 -4.52
C GLU A 188 7.36 -5.47 -3.88
N THR A 189 8.06 -6.28 -4.66
CA THR A 189 9.13 -7.14 -4.15
C THR A 189 10.23 -6.33 -3.47
N ALA A 190 10.64 -5.21 -4.06
CA ALA A 190 11.64 -4.32 -3.48
C ALA A 190 11.13 -3.66 -2.19
N ILE A 191 9.86 -3.25 -2.16
CA ILE A 191 9.22 -2.65 -0.98
C ILE A 191 9.13 -3.67 0.16
N MET A 192 8.64 -4.88 -0.10
CA MET A 192 8.52 -5.92 0.93
C MET A 192 9.88 -6.26 1.55
N LYS A 193 10.92 -6.36 0.73
CA LYS A 193 12.30 -6.54 1.20
C LYS A 193 12.76 -5.38 2.08
N LYS A 194 12.44 -4.12 1.71
CA LYS A 194 12.80 -2.93 2.49
C LYS A 194 12.08 -2.87 3.84
N LEU A 195 10.83 -3.32 3.87
CA LEU A 195 10.01 -3.39 5.08
C LEU A 195 10.30 -4.63 5.94
N HIS A 196 11.13 -5.57 5.46
CA HIS A 196 11.38 -6.87 6.09
C HIS A 196 10.08 -7.69 6.28
N LEU A 197 9.17 -7.59 5.32
CA LEU A 197 7.93 -8.35 5.26
C LEU A 197 8.03 -9.45 4.20
N ASP A 198 7.46 -10.62 4.50
CA ASP A 198 7.46 -11.76 3.59
C ASP A 198 6.01 -12.18 3.28
N PRO A 199 5.48 -11.86 2.08
CA PRO A 199 4.14 -12.24 1.67
C PRO A 199 3.98 -13.76 1.60
N VAL A 200 2.92 -14.29 2.19
CA VAL A 200 2.71 -15.74 2.32
C VAL A 200 1.95 -16.36 1.15
N LEU A 201 1.17 -15.57 0.41
CA LEU A 201 0.41 -16.05 -0.75
C LEU A 201 1.22 -15.84 -2.03
N ASP A 202 1.45 -16.92 -2.77
CA ASP A 202 2.08 -16.90 -4.10
C ASP A 202 1.10 -17.55 -5.09
N ALA A 203 0.17 -16.76 -5.63
CA ALA A 203 -0.95 -17.20 -6.44
C ALA A 203 -1.05 -16.45 -7.78
N ASP A 204 0.08 -15.87 -8.23
CA ASP A 204 0.17 -15.13 -9.50
C ASP A 204 -0.91 -14.03 -9.65
N MET A 205 -1.17 -13.32 -8.57
CA MET A 205 -2.26 -12.34 -8.47
C MET A 205 -1.87 -10.99 -9.08
N ALA A 206 -2.83 -10.36 -9.75
CA ALA A 206 -2.64 -9.06 -10.39
C ALA A 206 -3.92 -8.19 -10.42
N LEU A 207 -4.99 -8.59 -9.73
CA LEU A 207 -6.26 -7.86 -9.79
C LEU A 207 -6.23 -6.57 -8.94
N GLY A 208 -5.62 -6.61 -7.77
CA GLY A 208 -5.74 -5.55 -6.76
C GLY A 208 -7.14 -5.54 -6.12
N GLU A 209 -7.67 -4.36 -5.88
CA GLU A 209 -9.03 -4.12 -5.34
C GLU A 209 -9.28 -4.79 -3.97
N GLY A 210 -8.21 -5.05 -3.19
CA GLY A 210 -8.29 -5.73 -1.90
C GLY A 210 -8.38 -7.26 -1.97
N THR A 211 -8.29 -7.85 -3.16
CA THR A 211 -8.48 -9.31 -3.36
C THR A 211 -7.46 -10.12 -2.56
N GLY A 212 -6.18 -9.76 -2.60
CA GLY A 212 -5.14 -10.45 -1.84
C GLY A 212 -5.32 -10.28 -0.34
N ALA A 213 -5.69 -9.09 0.10
CA ALA A 213 -5.94 -8.82 1.49
C ALA A 213 -7.14 -9.63 2.05
N VAL A 214 -8.23 -9.74 1.28
CA VAL A 214 -9.38 -10.58 1.66
C VAL A 214 -9.02 -12.07 1.73
N MET A 215 -8.22 -12.58 0.78
CA MET A 215 -7.71 -13.96 0.85
C MET A 215 -6.84 -14.18 2.10
N MET A 216 -6.02 -13.20 2.46
CA MET A 216 -5.19 -13.26 3.67
C MET A 216 -6.04 -13.31 4.94
N MET A 217 -7.17 -12.59 5.01
CA MET A 217 -8.09 -12.67 6.15
C MET A 217 -8.55 -14.11 6.40
N SER A 218 -8.93 -14.83 5.33
CA SER A 218 -9.35 -16.24 5.45
C SER A 218 -8.21 -17.14 5.95
N LEU A 219 -6.97 -16.87 5.52
CA LEU A 219 -5.80 -17.62 5.99
C LEU A 219 -5.50 -17.31 7.47
N LEU A 220 -5.66 -16.07 7.89
CA LEU A 220 -5.52 -15.68 9.30
C LEU A 220 -6.53 -16.37 10.19
N ASP A 221 -7.80 -16.48 9.75
CA ASP A 221 -8.83 -17.21 10.50
C ASP A 221 -8.45 -18.69 10.71
N VAL A 222 -7.93 -19.35 9.66
CA VAL A 222 -7.45 -20.73 9.76
C VAL A 222 -6.26 -20.82 10.72
N ALA A 223 -5.28 -19.93 10.62
CA ALA A 223 -4.10 -19.93 11.47
C ALA A 223 -4.45 -19.67 12.95
N LEU A 224 -5.35 -18.73 13.21
CA LEU A 224 -5.86 -18.44 14.56
C LEU A 224 -6.66 -19.62 15.10
N GLY A 225 -7.47 -20.29 14.29
CA GLY A 225 -8.19 -21.51 14.69
C GLY A 225 -7.24 -22.61 15.14
N VAL A 226 -6.16 -22.85 14.43
CA VAL A 226 -5.10 -23.80 14.83
C VAL A 226 -4.41 -23.36 16.12
N TYR A 227 -4.04 -22.10 16.24
CA TYR A 227 -3.34 -21.54 17.40
C TYR A 227 -4.20 -21.62 18.69
N LEU A 228 -5.48 -21.24 18.60
CA LEU A 228 -6.37 -21.14 19.76
C LEU A 228 -6.97 -22.49 20.17
N GLN A 229 -7.17 -23.42 19.21
CA GLN A 229 -7.84 -24.71 19.46
C GLN A 229 -6.86 -25.89 19.41
N GLY A 230 -5.61 -25.66 19.00
CA GLY A 230 -4.59 -26.68 18.93
C GLY A 230 -4.26 -27.27 20.30
N ALA A 231 -4.20 -28.59 20.39
CA ALA A 231 -3.77 -29.26 21.58
C ALA A 231 -2.25 -29.08 21.80
N SER A 232 -1.84 -28.77 23.02
CA SER A 232 -0.43 -28.68 23.39
C SER A 232 0.09 -30.01 23.95
N PHE A 233 1.40 -30.21 23.96
CA PHE A 233 2.03 -31.37 24.61
C PHE A 233 1.57 -31.54 26.06
N ALA A 234 1.35 -30.42 26.78
CA ALA A 234 0.87 -30.42 28.15
C ALA A 234 -0.54 -31.04 28.29
N ASN A 235 -1.41 -30.92 27.27
CA ASN A 235 -2.74 -31.50 27.27
C ASN A 235 -2.72 -33.03 27.22
N PHE A 236 -1.61 -33.64 26.79
CA PHE A 236 -1.44 -35.10 26.62
C PHE A 236 -0.36 -35.68 27.54
N GLU A 237 0.19 -34.90 28.48
CA GLU A 237 1.31 -35.32 29.36
C GLU A 237 2.56 -35.77 28.55
N ILE A 238 2.77 -35.22 27.38
CA ILE A 238 3.91 -35.54 26.52
C ILE A 238 5.06 -34.55 26.83
N GLU A 239 6.27 -35.07 26.99
CA GLU A 239 7.46 -34.23 27.17
C GLU A 239 7.68 -33.31 25.96
N GLN A 240 8.04 -32.06 26.24
CA GLN A 240 8.34 -31.10 25.16
C GLN A 240 9.58 -31.54 24.36
N TYR A 241 9.49 -31.39 23.05
CA TYR A 241 10.61 -31.62 22.15
C TYR A 241 11.79 -30.70 22.49
N LYS A 242 12.93 -31.30 22.76
CA LYS A 242 14.18 -30.55 22.93
C LYS A 242 14.91 -30.48 21.59
N ARG A 243 15.14 -29.26 21.09
CA ARG A 243 16.01 -29.08 19.93
C ARG A 243 17.41 -29.54 20.28
N TYR A 244 18.00 -30.32 19.41
CA TYR A 244 19.44 -30.59 19.50
C TYR A 244 20.16 -29.28 19.20
N GLU A 245 21.03 -28.83 20.12
CA GLU A 245 21.95 -27.74 19.83
C GLU A 245 22.96 -28.27 18.82
N GLU A 246 23.11 -27.58 17.67
CA GLU A 246 24.16 -27.85 16.69
C GLU A 246 25.51 -27.29 17.17
#